data_0b3fa7a20f78b4615c1827971e4f9221
#
_entry.id   0b3fa7a20f78b4615c1827971e4f9221
#
_cell.length_a   1.000
_cell.length_b   1.000
_cell.length_c   1.000
_cell.angle_alpha   90.00
_cell.angle_beta   90.00
_cell.angle_gamma   90.00
#
_symmetry.space_group_name_H-M   'P 1'
#
loop_
_entity.id
_entity.type
_entity.pdbx_description
1 polymer ?
#
loop_
_entity_poly.entity_id
_entity_poly.type
_entity_poly.pdbx_seq_one_letter_code
_entity_poly.pdbx_strand_id
1 'polypeptide(L)'
;KVATMNNVGPDGGCILAYPENMSEDPNVKHGVVIWGPGGDTEPGAYMGMINRLVSHGFVVLALSSSPGNGKSASAAIDWLEERNNLDYGVLSNKLIIDRIGCSGHSMGGLESEQALLKDPRVYTAILNNSGDLGHSAMSQIRSGKPIAIVYGEKGMEAPNAEADYNNPGVTTPACLI
;
A
#
# COMPACT_ATOMS: atom_id res chain seq x y z
N LYS A 1 19.49 -1.41 -8.48
CA LYS A 1 19.49 -2.59 -7.61
C LYS A 1 18.53 -2.38 -6.45
N VAL A 2 18.07 -3.48 -5.85
CA VAL A 2 17.15 -3.50 -4.71
C VAL A 2 17.85 -4.07 -3.50
N ALA A 3 17.69 -3.40 -2.37
CA ALA A 3 18.07 -3.89 -1.05
C ALA A 3 16.80 -4.27 -0.26
N THR A 4 16.91 -5.25 0.62
CA THR A 4 15.81 -5.70 1.47
C THR A 4 16.25 -5.89 2.92
N MET A 5 15.34 -5.59 3.84
CA MET A 5 15.46 -5.89 5.26
C MET A 5 14.24 -6.71 5.68
N ASN A 6 14.47 -7.89 6.20
CA ASN A 6 13.41 -8.76 6.72
C ASN A 6 13.22 -8.55 8.22
N ASN A 7 12.09 -9.01 8.73
CA ASN A 7 11.75 -8.95 10.16
C ASN A 7 11.81 -7.53 10.73
N VAL A 8 11.27 -6.57 9.98
CA VAL A 8 11.16 -5.16 10.38
C VAL A 8 9.69 -4.74 10.50
N GLY A 9 9.45 -3.44 10.67
CA GLY A 9 8.09 -2.91 10.79
C GLY A 9 7.56 -2.94 12.22
N PRO A 10 6.30 -2.53 12.42
CA PRO A 10 5.72 -2.36 13.76
C PRO A 10 5.58 -3.68 14.53
N ASP A 11 5.42 -4.79 13.84
CA ASP A 11 5.25 -6.13 14.41
C ASP A 11 6.49 -7.04 14.27
N GLY A 12 7.53 -6.55 13.60
CA GLY A 12 8.76 -7.29 13.35
C GLY A 12 8.64 -8.39 12.29
N GLY A 13 7.53 -8.45 11.55
CA GLY A 13 7.28 -9.46 10.51
C GLY A 13 7.24 -8.90 9.08
N CYS A 14 7.37 -7.58 8.92
CA CYS A 14 7.34 -6.93 7.61
C CYS A 14 8.66 -7.12 6.83
N ILE A 15 8.57 -6.89 5.52
CA ILE A 15 9.74 -6.79 4.63
C ILE A 15 9.82 -5.35 4.12
N LEU A 16 10.94 -4.68 4.39
CA LEU A 16 11.28 -3.39 3.79
C LEU A 16 12.13 -3.62 2.54
N ALA A 17 11.69 -3.11 1.39
CA ALA A 17 12.46 -3.11 0.15
C ALA A 17 12.68 -1.66 -0.33
N TYR A 18 13.90 -1.34 -0.73
CA TYR A 18 14.29 0.02 -1.09
C TYR A 18 15.42 0.03 -2.13
N PRO A 19 15.62 1.15 -2.87
CA PRO A 19 16.77 1.27 -3.77
C PRO A 19 18.09 1.15 -3.01
N GLU A 20 18.97 0.24 -3.45
CA GLU A 20 20.27 -0.01 -2.77
C GLU A 20 21.14 1.26 -2.64
N ASN A 21 21.07 2.13 -3.64
CA ASN A 21 21.81 3.38 -3.67
C ASN A 21 20.80 4.56 -3.61
N MET A 22 20.24 4.80 -2.43
CA MET A 22 19.43 6.01 -2.20
C MET A 22 20.33 7.24 -2.24
N SER A 23 19.87 8.29 -2.94
CA SER A 23 20.63 9.54 -3.07
C SER A 23 21.00 10.14 -1.71
N GLU A 24 22.20 10.66 -1.59
CA GLU A 24 22.63 11.44 -0.43
C GLU A 24 22.12 12.90 -0.50
N ASP A 25 21.65 13.34 -1.67
CA ASP A 25 21.03 14.66 -1.82
C ASP A 25 19.75 14.75 -0.98
N PRO A 26 19.68 15.68 -0.01
CA PRO A 26 18.52 15.82 0.87
C PRO A 26 17.24 16.26 0.14
N ASN A 27 17.36 16.74 -1.09
CA ASN A 27 16.21 17.12 -1.92
C ASN A 27 15.60 15.93 -2.67
N VAL A 28 16.30 14.80 -2.77
CA VAL A 28 15.81 13.60 -3.41
C VAL A 28 15.06 12.74 -2.39
N LYS A 29 13.74 12.67 -2.55
CA LYS A 29 12.85 11.87 -1.71
C LYS A 29 12.25 10.72 -2.52
N HIS A 30 11.93 9.64 -1.84
CA HIS A 30 11.33 8.45 -2.41
C HIS A 30 9.85 8.36 -2.06
N GLY A 31 9.02 8.05 -3.06
CA GLY A 31 7.62 7.71 -2.83
C GLY A 31 7.53 6.39 -2.04
N VAL A 32 6.54 6.29 -1.18
CA VAL A 32 6.33 5.12 -0.32
C VAL A 32 5.12 4.33 -0.78
N VAL A 33 5.24 3.01 -0.80
CA VAL A 33 4.12 2.08 -1.01
C VAL A 33 4.04 1.12 0.18
N ILE A 34 2.86 1.02 0.78
CA ILE A 34 2.53 -0.05 1.73
C ILE A 34 1.90 -1.18 0.93
N TRP A 35 2.47 -2.38 1.02
CA TRP A 35 1.96 -3.57 0.36
C TRP A 35 1.28 -4.50 1.34
N GLY A 36 0.01 -4.84 1.10
CA GLY A 36 -0.76 -5.81 1.87
C GLY A 36 -0.79 -7.18 1.19
N PRO A 37 -0.32 -8.27 1.85
CA PRO A 37 -0.48 -9.63 1.35
C PRO A 37 -1.95 -10.07 1.41
N GLY A 38 -2.29 -11.09 0.62
CA GLY A 38 -3.57 -11.80 0.74
C GLY A 38 -3.66 -12.61 2.03
N GLY A 39 -4.86 -13.04 2.38
CA GLY A 39 -5.07 -13.92 3.54
C GLY A 39 -4.19 -15.17 3.45
N ASP A 40 -3.61 -15.56 4.58
CA ASP A 40 -2.73 -16.73 4.71
C ASP A 40 -1.53 -16.76 3.74
N THR A 41 -1.12 -15.55 3.25
CA THR A 41 0.00 -15.44 2.32
C THR A 41 1.12 -14.59 2.94
N GLU A 42 2.35 -15.07 2.81
CA GLU A 42 3.54 -14.38 3.28
C GLU A 42 3.92 -13.23 2.32
N PRO A 43 4.45 -12.10 2.84
CA PRO A 43 4.87 -10.96 2.00
C PRO A 43 5.95 -11.35 0.98
N GLY A 44 6.76 -12.37 1.28
CA GLY A 44 7.77 -12.91 0.37
C GLY A 44 7.22 -13.42 -0.96
N ALA A 45 5.96 -13.85 -1.02
CA ALA A 45 5.31 -14.31 -2.25
C ALA A 45 5.17 -13.20 -3.31
N TYR A 46 5.22 -11.93 -2.91
CA TYR A 46 5.03 -10.76 -3.79
C TYR A 46 6.33 -10.05 -4.18
N MET A 47 7.49 -10.62 -3.85
CA MET A 47 8.78 -9.96 -4.06
C MET A 47 9.08 -9.62 -5.52
N GLY A 48 8.53 -10.36 -6.48
CA GLY A 48 8.65 -10.03 -7.91
C GLY A 48 8.10 -8.64 -8.24
N MET A 49 6.88 -8.34 -7.77
CA MET A 49 6.25 -7.04 -7.96
C MET A 49 6.86 -5.97 -7.07
N ILE A 50 7.13 -6.28 -5.80
CA ILE A 50 7.78 -5.35 -4.86
C ILE A 50 9.12 -4.87 -5.43
N ASN A 51 9.97 -5.78 -5.90
CA ASN A 51 11.25 -5.44 -6.53
C ASN A 51 11.07 -4.58 -7.78
N ARG A 52 9.99 -4.80 -8.54
CA ARG A 52 9.68 -3.97 -9.70
C ARG A 52 9.36 -2.54 -9.27
N LEU A 53 8.53 -2.32 -8.28
CA LEU A 53 8.25 -0.99 -7.72
C LEU A 53 9.52 -0.30 -7.23
N VAL A 54 10.34 -1.02 -6.46
CA VAL A 54 11.61 -0.48 -5.94
C VAL A 54 12.58 -0.13 -7.06
N SER A 55 12.61 -0.90 -8.15
CA SER A 55 13.45 -0.59 -9.32
C SER A 55 13.07 0.73 -10.01
N HIS A 56 11.87 1.23 -9.75
CA HIS A 56 11.39 2.55 -10.19
C HIS A 56 11.57 3.65 -9.13
N GLY A 57 12.28 3.37 -8.05
CA GLY A 57 12.65 4.37 -7.05
C GLY A 57 11.71 4.44 -5.83
N PHE A 58 10.71 3.58 -5.73
CA PHE A 58 9.85 3.52 -4.54
C PHE A 58 10.54 2.81 -3.38
N VAL A 59 10.15 3.19 -2.17
CA VAL A 59 10.37 2.40 -0.96
C VAL A 59 9.08 1.64 -0.65
N VAL A 60 9.17 0.34 -0.46
CA VAL A 60 8.01 -0.53 -0.20
C VAL A 60 8.16 -1.20 1.15
N LEU A 61 7.16 -1.03 2.02
CA LEU A 61 7.01 -1.83 3.23
C LEU A 61 5.87 -2.84 3.02
N ALA A 62 6.25 -4.11 2.91
CA ALA A 62 5.30 -5.21 2.78
C ALA A 62 4.91 -5.71 4.17
N LEU A 63 3.62 -5.64 4.47
CA LEU A 63 3.04 -6.05 5.75
C LEU A 63 3.19 -7.56 5.97
N SER A 64 3.35 -7.97 7.22
CA SER A 64 3.34 -9.38 7.61
C SER A 64 1.98 -10.04 7.38
N SER A 65 0.90 -9.26 7.57
CA SER A 65 -0.50 -9.69 7.38
C SER A 65 -1.41 -8.50 7.11
N SER A 66 -2.60 -8.79 6.57
CA SER A 66 -3.60 -7.78 6.22
C SER A 66 -4.95 -8.13 6.82
N PRO A 67 -5.30 -7.58 8.00
CA PRO A 67 -6.62 -7.82 8.60
C PRO A 67 -7.79 -7.14 7.88
N GLY A 68 -7.53 -6.31 6.87
CA GLY A 68 -8.56 -5.68 6.04
C GLY A 68 -9.28 -4.50 6.71
N ASN A 69 -8.66 -3.85 7.67
CA ASN A 69 -9.28 -2.75 8.43
C ASN A 69 -8.49 -1.43 8.40
N GLY A 70 -7.34 -1.40 7.72
CA GLY A 70 -6.46 -0.25 7.54
C GLY A 70 -5.49 0.01 8.70
N LYS A 71 -5.59 -0.72 9.81
CA LYS A 71 -4.76 -0.46 11.00
C LYS A 71 -3.31 -0.90 10.82
N SER A 72 -3.08 -2.05 10.18
CA SER A 72 -1.72 -2.53 9.93
C SER A 72 -0.98 -1.59 8.97
N ALA A 73 -1.67 -1.08 7.95
CA ALA A 73 -1.10 -0.10 7.04
C ALA A 73 -0.77 1.21 7.76
N SER A 74 -1.67 1.74 8.59
CA SER A 74 -1.40 2.96 9.37
C SER A 74 -0.24 2.78 10.35
N ALA A 75 -0.15 1.65 11.05
CA ALA A 75 0.97 1.34 11.93
C ALA A 75 2.31 1.24 11.17
N ALA A 76 2.28 0.68 9.95
CA ALA A 76 3.45 0.63 9.08
C ALA A 76 3.89 2.04 8.64
N ILE A 77 2.94 2.93 8.37
CA ILE A 77 3.22 4.35 8.06
C ILE A 77 3.85 5.05 9.26
N ASP A 78 3.31 4.86 10.47
CA ASP A 78 3.87 5.42 11.71
C ASP A 78 5.33 4.96 11.90
N TRP A 79 5.60 3.67 11.68
CA TRP A 79 6.95 3.12 11.77
C TRP A 79 7.91 3.74 10.74
N LEU A 80 7.47 3.94 9.49
CA LEU A 80 8.28 4.58 8.45
C LEU A 80 8.53 6.06 8.75
N GLU A 81 7.52 6.78 9.23
CA GLU A 81 7.65 8.18 9.66
C GLU A 81 8.66 8.33 10.78
N GLU A 82 8.60 7.47 11.80
CA GLU A 82 9.60 7.45 12.88
C GLU A 82 11.01 7.26 12.31
N ARG A 83 11.23 6.28 11.42
CA ARG A 83 12.54 6.00 10.81
C ARG A 83 13.02 7.12 9.91
N ASN A 84 12.11 7.80 9.19
CA ASN A 84 12.42 8.95 8.38
C ASN A 84 12.87 10.17 9.21
N ASN A 85 12.37 10.30 10.44
CA ASN A 85 12.66 11.41 11.35
C ASN A 85 13.91 11.19 12.22
N LEU A 86 14.54 10.01 12.17
CA LEU A 86 15.81 9.77 12.84
C LEU A 86 16.96 10.48 12.09
N ASP A 87 17.98 10.90 12.82
CA ASP A 87 19.20 11.50 12.25
C ASP A 87 20.15 10.47 11.62
N TYR A 88 19.80 9.20 11.67
CA TYR A 88 20.60 8.08 11.17
C TYR A 88 19.73 6.98 10.55
N GLY A 89 20.37 6.11 9.80
CA GLY A 89 19.71 4.99 9.14
C GLY A 89 19.39 5.27 7.67
N VAL A 90 19.15 4.19 6.93
CA VAL A 90 18.96 4.24 5.48
C VAL A 90 17.75 5.07 5.03
N LEU A 91 16.73 5.20 5.89
CA LEU A 91 15.51 5.95 5.58
C LEU A 91 15.54 7.40 6.08
N SER A 92 16.59 7.79 6.83
CA SER A 92 16.69 9.13 7.44
C SER A 92 16.48 10.24 6.41
N ASN A 93 15.42 11.01 6.59
CA ASN A 93 15.04 12.13 5.72
C ASN A 93 14.96 11.79 4.22
N LYS A 94 14.53 10.56 3.87
CA LYS A 94 14.49 10.04 2.49
C LYS A 94 13.08 9.80 1.93
N LEU A 95 12.04 9.89 2.75
CA LEU A 95 10.70 9.45 2.39
C LEU A 95 9.74 10.62 2.18
N ILE A 96 8.79 10.43 1.25
CA ILE A 96 7.60 11.27 1.11
C ILE A 96 6.51 10.63 1.97
N ILE A 97 6.28 11.15 3.17
CA ILE A 97 5.37 10.54 4.17
C ILE A 97 3.94 11.08 4.07
N ASP A 98 3.72 12.22 3.49
CA ASP A 98 2.42 12.89 3.37
C ASP A 98 1.61 12.48 2.11
N ARG A 99 2.17 11.64 1.24
CA ARG A 99 1.54 11.16 -0.01
C ARG A 99 1.90 9.70 -0.29
N ILE A 100 1.39 8.81 0.55
CA ILE A 100 1.68 7.37 0.50
C ILE A 100 0.70 6.67 -0.43
N GLY A 101 1.21 5.72 -1.21
CA GLY A 101 0.40 4.75 -1.94
C GLY A 101 0.20 3.48 -1.12
N CYS A 102 -1.00 2.92 -1.14
CA CYS A 102 -1.25 1.58 -0.62
C CYS A 102 -1.62 0.65 -1.77
N SER A 103 -1.18 -0.58 -1.71
CA SER A 103 -1.61 -1.62 -2.65
C SER A 103 -1.60 -2.98 -1.97
N GLY A 104 -2.37 -3.92 -2.49
CA GLY A 104 -2.40 -5.25 -1.92
C GLY A 104 -3.28 -6.20 -2.71
N HIS A 105 -3.15 -7.48 -2.39
CA HIS A 105 -3.90 -8.56 -3.00
C HIS A 105 -4.99 -9.07 -2.03
N SER A 106 -6.22 -9.28 -2.53
CA SER A 106 -7.33 -9.84 -1.74
C SER A 106 -7.52 -9.09 -0.41
N MET A 107 -7.33 -9.71 0.75
CA MET A 107 -7.37 -9.03 2.06
C MET A 107 -6.42 -7.82 2.15
N GLY A 108 -5.28 -7.85 1.44
CA GLY A 108 -4.36 -6.72 1.35
C GLY A 108 -4.91 -5.56 0.54
N GLY A 109 -5.79 -5.82 -0.43
CA GLY A 109 -6.55 -4.80 -1.13
C GLY A 109 -7.54 -4.11 -0.20
N LEU A 110 -8.30 -4.87 0.60
CA LEU A 110 -9.18 -4.32 1.64
C LEU A 110 -8.40 -3.48 2.66
N GLU A 111 -7.24 -3.94 3.11
CA GLU A 111 -6.37 -3.18 4.01
C GLU A 111 -5.98 -1.83 3.39
N SER A 112 -5.63 -1.84 2.08
CA SER A 112 -5.25 -0.65 1.33
C SER A 112 -6.40 0.33 1.14
N GLU A 113 -7.59 -0.15 0.83
CA GLU A 113 -8.80 0.66 0.70
C GLU A 113 -9.19 1.31 2.03
N GLN A 114 -9.17 0.55 3.11
CA GLN A 114 -9.46 1.05 4.44
C GLN A 114 -8.42 2.05 4.94
N ALA A 115 -7.15 1.87 4.57
CA ALA A 115 -6.10 2.84 4.85
C ALA A 115 -6.34 4.14 4.06
N LEU A 116 -6.70 4.05 2.77
CA LEU A 116 -7.03 5.21 1.95
C LEU A 116 -8.21 6.01 2.53
N LEU A 117 -9.22 5.32 3.05
CA LEU A 117 -10.39 5.93 3.67
C LEU A 117 -10.05 6.64 4.98
N LYS A 118 -9.22 6.02 5.84
CA LYS A 118 -9.06 6.41 7.25
C LYS A 118 -7.80 7.20 7.56
N ASP A 119 -6.70 6.96 6.83
CA ASP A 119 -5.42 7.63 7.08
C ASP A 119 -5.23 8.81 6.11
N PRO A 120 -5.09 10.03 6.62
CA PRO A 120 -4.94 11.21 5.77
C PRO A 120 -3.62 11.21 4.96
N ARG A 121 -2.59 10.49 5.38
CA ARG A 121 -1.29 10.37 4.70
C ARG A 121 -1.36 9.45 3.47
N VAL A 122 -2.37 8.57 3.40
CA VAL A 122 -2.61 7.73 2.24
C VAL A 122 -3.33 8.54 1.17
N TYR A 123 -2.70 8.67 0.01
CA TYR A 123 -3.17 9.49 -1.10
C TYR A 123 -3.89 8.67 -2.18
N THR A 124 -3.45 7.45 -2.42
CA THR A 124 -3.98 6.56 -3.47
C THR A 124 -3.92 5.11 -3.06
N ALA A 125 -4.77 4.28 -3.64
CA ALA A 125 -4.70 2.84 -3.49
C ALA A 125 -4.90 2.11 -4.82
N ILE A 126 -4.25 0.94 -4.94
CA ILE A 126 -4.46 -0.02 -6.03
C ILE A 126 -4.80 -1.37 -5.41
N LEU A 127 -6.02 -1.83 -5.63
CA LEU A 127 -6.53 -3.11 -5.16
C LEU A 127 -6.33 -4.17 -6.24
N ASN A 128 -5.76 -5.29 -5.89
CA ASN A 128 -5.52 -6.39 -6.82
C ASN A 128 -6.39 -7.60 -6.43
N ASN A 129 -7.31 -7.99 -7.29
CA ASN A 129 -8.31 -9.03 -7.02
C ASN A 129 -8.92 -8.87 -5.62
N SER A 130 -9.55 -7.73 -5.38
CA SER A 130 -10.10 -7.33 -4.09
C SER A 130 -11.31 -6.43 -4.26
N GLY A 131 -12.15 -6.37 -3.25
CA GLY A 131 -13.30 -5.48 -3.15
C GLY A 131 -13.92 -5.57 -1.75
N ASP A 132 -14.63 -4.52 -1.33
CA ASP A 132 -15.32 -4.46 -0.04
C ASP A 132 -16.58 -5.33 -0.05
N LEU A 133 -16.70 -6.26 0.88
CA LEU A 133 -17.91 -7.11 1.02
C LEU A 133 -19.18 -6.30 1.32
N GLY A 134 -19.05 -5.12 1.92
CA GLY A 134 -20.13 -4.20 2.21
C GLY A 134 -20.45 -3.23 1.08
N HIS A 135 -19.60 -3.16 0.06
CA HIS A 135 -19.68 -2.29 -1.11
C HIS A 135 -19.88 -0.80 -0.78
N SER A 136 -19.41 -0.36 0.36
CA SER A 136 -19.63 0.99 0.87
C SER A 136 -18.36 1.82 1.09
N ALA A 137 -17.21 1.18 1.23
CA ALA A 137 -15.96 1.86 1.56
C ALA A 137 -15.58 2.87 0.47
N MET A 138 -15.62 2.48 -0.78
CA MET A 138 -15.23 3.30 -1.92
C MET A 138 -16.05 4.59 -2.05
N SER A 139 -17.35 4.54 -1.72
CA SER A 139 -18.25 5.70 -1.73
C SER A 139 -17.97 6.71 -0.60
N GLN A 140 -17.22 6.31 0.42
CA GLN A 140 -16.82 7.15 1.55
C GLN A 140 -15.44 7.77 1.37
N ILE A 141 -14.68 7.36 0.34
CA ILE A 141 -13.36 7.93 0.05
C ILE A 141 -13.52 9.38 -0.42
N ARG A 142 -12.74 10.27 0.16
CA ARG A 142 -12.79 11.70 -0.19
C ARG A 142 -12.46 11.90 -1.66
N SER A 143 -13.22 12.77 -2.31
CA SER A 143 -12.89 13.26 -3.65
C SER A 143 -11.44 13.76 -3.72
N GLY A 144 -10.72 13.34 -4.75
CA GLY A 144 -9.30 13.68 -4.95
C GLY A 144 -8.31 12.63 -4.43
N LYS A 145 -8.78 11.54 -3.81
CA LYS A 145 -7.94 10.37 -3.47
C LYS A 145 -8.19 9.26 -4.51
N PRO A 146 -7.41 9.16 -5.59
CA PRO A 146 -7.68 8.20 -6.65
C PRO A 146 -7.50 6.75 -6.19
N ILE A 147 -8.35 5.87 -6.72
CA ILE A 147 -8.31 4.44 -6.46
C ILE A 147 -8.41 3.66 -7.78
N ALA A 148 -7.68 2.56 -7.88
CA ALA A 148 -7.81 1.62 -8.97
C ALA A 148 -8.07 0.21 -8.45
N ILE A 149 -8.88 -0.55 -9.18
CA ILE A 149 -9.10 -1.97 -8.95
C ILE A 149 -8.61 -2.71 -10.20
N VAL A 150 -7.66 -3.62 -10.00
CA VAL A 150 -7.17 -4.56 -11.03
C VAL A 150 -7.68 -5.95 -10.67
N TYR A 151 -8.47 -6.57 -11.55
CA TYR A 151 -9.09 -7.84 -11.23
C TYR A 151 -9.15 -8.79 -12.43
N GLY A 152 -9.25 -10.08 -12.15
CA GLY A 152 -9.51 -11.08 -13.17
C GLY A 152 -11.02 -11.33 -13.28
N GLU A 153 -11.59 -11.17 -14.49
CA GLU A 153 -13.04 -11.31 -14.76
C GLU A 153 -13.69 -12.60 -14.22
N LYS A 154 -12.90 -13.67 -14.09
CA LYS A 154 -13.36 -14.97 -13.59
C LYS A 154 -12.84 -15.26 -12.17
N GLY A 155 -12.26 -14.26 -11.52
CA GLY A 155 -11.77 -14.36 -10.16
C GLY A 155 -12.91 -14.41 -9.14
N MET A 156 -12.64 -14.99 -7.98
CA MET A 156 -13.59 -15.05 -6.86
C MET A 156 -14.02 -13.66 -6.39
N GLU A 157 -13.12 -12.66 -6.51
CA GLU A 157 -13.35 -11.28 -6.08
C GLU A 157 -13.98 -10.39 -7.16
N ALA A 158 -14.18 -10.90 -8.39
CA ALA A 158 -14.74 -10.10 -9.48
C ALA A 158 -16.10 -9.45 -9.14
N PRO A 159 -17.08 -10.15 -8.55
CA PRO A 159 -18.35 -9.53 -8.18
C PRO A 159 -18.21 -8.39 -7.18
N ASN A 160 -17.29 -8.51 -6.22
CA ASN A 160 -17.02 -7.46 -5.23
C ASN A 160 -16.37 -6.24 -5.87
N ALA A 161 -15.35 -6.44 -6.70
CA ALA A 161 -14.65 -5.39 -7.43
C ALA A 161 -15.60 -4.57 -8.32
N GLU A 162 -16.45 -5.27 -9.08
CA GLU A 162 -17.45 -4.64 -9.96
C GLU A 162 -18.52 -3.88 -9.17
N ALA A 163 -19.00 -4.44 -8.07
CA ALA A 163 -20.01 -3.80 -7.22
C ALA A 163 -19.47 -2.54 -6.56
N ASP A 164 -18.24 -2.55 -6.09
CA ASP A 164 -17.58 -1.38 -5.48
C ASP A 164 -17.38 -0.26 -6.51
N TYR A 165 -16.84 -0.60 -7.68
CA TYR A 165 -16.59 0.37 -8.74
C TYR A 165 -17.90 1.00 -9.26
N ASN A 166 -18.97 0.21 -9.41
CA ASN A 166 -20.26 0.66 -9.93
C ASN A 166 -21.17 1.27 -8.85
N ASN A 167 -20.71 1.40 -7.61
CA ASN A 167 -21.50 2.05 -6.57
C ASN A 167 -21.76 3.52 -6.94
N PRO A 168 -23.04 3.96 -7.07
CA PRO A 168 -23.37 5.31 -7.50
C PRO A 168 -22.92 6.42 -6.53
N GLY A 169 -22.55 6.07 -5.31
CA GLY A 169 -21.98 6.99 -4.32
C GLY A 169 -20.49 7.29 -4.51
N VAL A 170 -19.80 6.61 -5.43
CA VAL A 170 -18.36 6.83 -5.68
C VAL A 170 -18.16 8.16 -6.40
N THR A 171 -17.47 9.09 -5.73
CA THR A 171 -17.18 10.44 -6.24
C THR A 171 -15.68 10.69 -6.44
N THR A 172 -14.85 9.80 -5.93
CA THR A 172 -13.41 9.88 -6.14
C THR A 172 -13.03 9.39 -7.53
N PRO A 173 -11.92 9.86 -8.14
CA PRO A 173 -11.42 9.30 -9.39
C PRO A 173 -11.15 7.79 -9.22
N ALA A 174 -11.87 6.98 -9.98
CA ALA A 174 -11.79 5.52 -9.89
C ALA A 174 -11.53 4.89 -11.26
N CYS A 175 -10.82 3.76 -11.26
CA CYS A 175 -10.51 2.97 -12.46
C CYS A 175 -10.70 1.48 -12.16
N LEU A 176 -11.35 0.77 -13.08
CA LEU A 176 -11.47 -0.68 -13.06
C LEU A 176 -10.72 -1.24 -14.27
N ILE A 177 -9.80 -2.18 -14.06
CA ILE A 177 -8.89 -2.75 -15.08
C ILE A 177 -8.96 -4.27 -15.05
#